data_d76f8eb44b54c73a8cbfa279862dabf5
#
_entry.id   d76f8eb44b54c73a8cbfa279862dabf5
#
_cell.length_a   1.000
_cell.length_b   1.000
_cell.length_c   1.000
_cell.angle_alpha   90.00
_cell.angle_beta   90.00
_cell.angle_gamma   90.00
#
_symmetry.space_group_name_H-M   'P 1'
#
loop_
_entity.id
_entity.type
_entity.pdbx_description
1 polymer ?
#
loop_
_entity_poly.entity_id
_entity_poly.type
_entity_poly.pdbx_seq_one_letter_code
_entity_poly.pdbx_strand_id
1 'polypeptide(L)'
;MKIYDTEGFPNPLRVRIALAEKGATDKVVFVPVDVMGGEHRTTDFRAKNPDATVPVLELDDGTCIAQCNAITEYLDGVFDGPSLTGASPKERAVIAMMNIRAESGLMNAVGAYFHHATRGL
;
A
#
# COMPACT_ATOMS: atom_id res chain seq x y z
N MET A 1 -8.71 -5.16 11.37
CA MET A 1 -7.68 -5.00 10.30
C MET A 1 -6.55 -4.11 10.80
N LYS A 2 -5.31 -4.40 10.40
CA LYS A 2 -4.10 -3.60 10.71
C LYS A 2 -3.39 -3.23 9.43
N ILE A 3 -2.78 -2.05 9.40
CA ILE A 3 -1.91 -1.63 8.30
C ILE A 3 -0.52 -1.36 8.88
N TYR A 4 0.44 -2.17 8.47
CA TYR A 4 1.85 -2.00 8.76
C TYR A 4 2.41 -0.97 7.80
N ASP A 5 2.86 0.16 8.32
CA ASP A 5 3.35 1.26 7.48
C ASP A 5 4.48 2.06 8.13
N THR A 6 5.03 3.00 7.37
CA THR A 6 6.00 3.99 7.85
C THR A 6 5.50 5.36 7.44
N GLU A 7 5.20 6.19 8.42
CA GLU A 7 4.71 7.54 8.18
C GLU A 7 5.70 8.37 7.36
N GLY A 8 5.18 9.16 6.43
CA GLY A 8 5.98 10.00 5.54
C GLY A 8 6.53 9.28 4.29
N PHE A 9 6.41 7.97 4.20
CA PHE A 9 6.83 7.24 3.00
C PHE A 9 5.76 7.29 1.90
N PRO A 10 6.16 7.40 0.61
CA PRO A 10 5.23 7.60 -0.50
C PRO A 10 4.20 6.47 -0.66
N ASN A 11 4.63 5.22 -0.56
CA ASN A 11 3.72 4.08 -0.74
C ASN A 11 2.70 3.95 0.41
N PRO A 12 3.07 3.99 1.70
CA PRO A 12 2.11 4.09 2.79
C PRO A 12 1.14 5.25 2.64
N LEU A 13 1.61 6.42 2.22
CA LEU A 13 0.76 7.60 2.01
C LEU A 13 -0.37 7.35 1.00
N ARG A 14 -0.13 6.58 -0.05
CA ARG A 14 -1.17 6.21 -1.04
C ARG A 14 -2.35 5.49 -0.38
N VAL A 15 -2.08 4.55 0.51
CA VAL A 15 -3.12 3.81 1.24
C VAL A 15 -3.83 4.69 2.26
N ARG A 16 -3.11 5.59 2.92
CA ARG A 16 -3.71 6.59 3.82
C ARG A 16 -4.66 7.54 3.08
N ILE A 17 -4.30 7.98 1.88
CA ILE A 17 -5.17 8.79 1.02
C ILE A 17 -6.43 8.00 0.64
N ALA A 18 -6.30 6.75 0.21
CA ALA A 18 -7.45 5.91 -0.12
C ALA A 18 -8.42 5.75 1.07
N LEU A 19 -7.89 5.52 2.28
CA LEU A 19 -8.71 5.45 3.49
C LEU A 19 -9.39 6.79 3.84
N ALA A 20 -8.70 7.90 3.64
CA ALA A 20 -9.28 9.23 3.88
C ALA A 20 -10.42 9.51 2.90
N GLU A 21 -10.26 9.20 1.61
CA GLU A 21 -11.32 9.33 0.59
C GLU A 21 -12.55 8.46 0.91
N LYS A 22 -12.34 7.29 1.52
CA LYS A 22 -13.41 6.39 1.98
C LYS A 22 -14.00 6.80 3.34
N GLY A 23 -13.45 7.83 4.03
CA GLY A 23 -13.85 8.18 5.39
C GLY A 23 -13.62 7.04 6.39
N ALA A 24 -12.59 6.22 6.20
CA ALA A 24 -12.37 4.97 6.92
C ALA A 24 -11.03 4.94 7.69
N THR A 25 -10.36 6.08 7.86
CA THR A 25 -9.06 6.15 8.53
C THR A 25 -9.11 5.64 9.98
N ASP A 26 -10.22 5.85 10.67
CA ASP A 26 -10.46 5.41 12.05
C ASP A 26 -10.90 3.94 12.16
N LYS A 27 -11.18 3.28 11.05
CA LYS A 27 -11.63 1.87 10.99
C LYS A 27 -10.49 0.86 10.89
N VAL A 28 -9.26 1.33 10.82
CA VAL A 28 -8.05 0.50 10.73
C VAL A 28 -7.06 0.90 11.82
N VAL A 29 -6.22 -0.04 12.24
CA VAL A 29 -5.13 0.22 13.18
C VAL A 29 -3.83 0.35 12.39
N PHE A 30 -3.17 1.49 12.46
CA PHE A 30 -1.84 1.64 11.90
C PHE A 30 -0.79 1.10 12.87
N VAL A 31 0.07 0.24 12.37
CA VAL A 31 1.20 -0.36 13.10
C VAL A 31 2.49 0.18 12.47
N PRO A 32 3.23 1.03 13.19
CA PRO A 32 4.46 1.59 12.63
C PRO A 32 5.52 0.51 12.43
N VAL A 33 6.26 0.60 11.33
CA VAL A 33 7.39 -0.27 10.99
C VAL A 33 8.64 0.60 10.87
N ASP A 34 9.68 0.26 11.63
CA ASP A 34 10.98 0.93 11.54
C ASP A 34 11.76 0.45 10.30
N VAL A 35 11.43 1.05 9.16
CA VAL A 35 12.11 0.75 7.89
C VAL A 35 13.58 1.14 7.94
N MET A 36 13.92 2.26 8.58
CA MET A 36 15.31 2.73 8.69
C MET A 36 16.14 1.81 9.58
N GLY A 37 15.56 1.26 10.64
CA GLY A 37 16.18 0.24 11.51
C GLY A 37 16.16 -1.17 10.91
N GLY A 38 15.53 -1.38 9.75
CA GLY A 38 15.52 -2.68 9.06
C GLY A 38 14.44 -3.64 9.53
N GLU A 39 13.47 -3.22 10.32
CA GLU A 39 12.40 -4.08 10.84
C GLU A 39 11.65 -4.83 9.72
N HIS A 40 11.41 -4.15 8.58
CA HIS A 40 10.78 -4.75 7.39
C HIS A 40 11.55 -5.94 6.80
N ARG A 41 12.81 -6.14 7.18
CA ARG A 41 13.68 -7.23 6.70
C ARG A 41 13.76 -8.42 7.66
N THR A 42 13.15 -8.31 8.84
CA THR A 42 13.10 -9.39 9.83
C THR A 42 12.31 -10.59 9.30
N THR A 43 12.58 -11.78 9.84
CA THR A 43 11.85 -13.00 9.50
C THR A 43 10.34 -12.83 9.76
N ASP A 44 9.97 -12.20 10.88
CA ASP A 44 8.57 -12.00 11.27
C ASP A 44 7.83 -11.09 10.30
N PHE A 45 8.45 -10.01 9.84
CA PHE A 45 7.84 -9.15 8.84
C PHE A 45 7.78 -9.81 7.46
N ARG A 46 8.83 -10.53 7.07
CA ARG A 46 8.86 -11.28 5.80
C ARG A 46 7.84 -12.41 5.75
N ALA A 47 7.42 -12.95 6.87
CA ALA A 47 6.31 -13.90 6.92
C ALA A 47 4.97 -13.25 6.52
N LYS A 48 4.82 -11.92 6.71
CA LYS A 48 3.66 -11.13 6.26
C LYS A 48 3.80 -10.66 4.81
N ASN A 49 4.99 -10.23 4.43
CA ASN A 49 5.31 -9.77 3.08
C ASN A 49 6.75 -10.18 2.71
N PRO A 50 6.92 -11.24 1.88
CA PRO A 50 8.23 -11.70 1.44
C PRO A 50 9.08 -10.64 0.73
N ASP A 51 8.40 -9.65 0.07
CA ASP A 51 9.08 -8.55 -0.63
C ASP A 51 9.73 -7.55 0.33
N ALA A 52 9.48 -7.67 1.66
CA ALA A 52 10.03 -6.79 2.68
C ALA A 52 9.74 -5.31 2.41
N THR A 53 8.51 -4.99 2.02
CA THR A 53 8.08 -3.63 1.70
C THR A 53 6.85 -3.22 2.53
N VAL A 54 6.68 -1.93 2.75
CA VAL A 54 5.48 -1.34 3.34
C VAL A 54 4.72 -0.53 2.27
N PRO A 55 3.38 -0.42 2.35
CA PRO A 55 2.51 -0.94 3.40
C PRO A 55 2.11 -2.41 3.23
N VAL A 56 1.63 -3.02 4.32
CA VAL A 56 0.97 -4.33 4.32
C VAL A 56 -0.33 -4.24 5.10
N LEU A 57 -1.43 -4.72 4.52
CA LEU A 57 -2.71 -4.88 5.20
C LEU A 57 -2.82 -6.29 5.76
N GLU A 58 -3.04 -6.44 7.07
CA GLU A 58 -3.37 -7.69 7.74
C GLU A 58 -4.85 -7.71 8.12
N LEU A 59 -5.57 -8.70 7.63
CA LEU A 59 -6.98 -8.94 7.94
C LEU A 59 -7.12 -9.66 9.29
N ASP A 60 -8.35 -9.72 9.80
CA ASP A 60 -8.63 -10.34 11.11
C ASP A 60 -8.45 -11.86 11.08
N ASP A 61 -8.49 -12.50 9.92
CA ASP A 61 -8.19 -13.92 9.70
C ASP A 61 -6.69 -14.22 9.50
N GLY A 62 -5.84 -13.19 9.56
CA GLY A 62 -4.40 -13.31 9.36
C GLY A 62 -3.93 -13.21 7.91
N THR A 63 -4.85 -13.06 6.94
CA THR A 63 -4.47 -12.83 5.55
C THR A 63 -3.72 -11.51 5.41
N CYS A 64 -2.56 -11.55 4.77
CA CYS A 64 -1.75 -10.36 4.49
C CYS A 64 -1.86 -9.99 3.00
N ILE A 65 -2.16 -8.73 2.73
CA ILE A 65 -2.23 -8.15 1.38
C ILE A 65 -1.13 -7.09 1.28
N ALA A 66 -0.21 -7.28 0.36
CA ALA A 66 0.82 -6.30 0.00
C ALA A 66 0.45 -5.62 -1.33
N GLN A 67 1.22 -4.59 -1.71
CA GLN A 67 1.04 -3.74 -2.88
C GLN A 67 -0.13 -2.74 -2.74
N CYS A 68 0.18 -1.45 -2.91
CA CYS A 68 -0.77 -0.36 -2.69
C CYS A 68 -2.06 -0.51 -3.50
N ASN A 69 -1.99 -0.95 -4.76
CA ASN A 69 -3.17 -1.10 -5.60
C ASN A 69 -4.08 -2.22 -5.12
N ALA A 70 -3.50 -3.36 -4.70
CA ALA A 70 -4.27 -4.48 -4.15
C ALA A 70 -4.93 -4.11 -2.81
N ILE A 71 -4.19 -3.41 -1.95
CA ILE A 71 -4.74 -2.90 -0.69
C ILE A 71 -5.88 -1.92 -0.96
N THR A 72 -5.70 -0.97 -1.90
CA THR A 72 -6.74 0.00 -2.26
C THR A 72 -7.98 -0.68 -2.81
N GLU A 73 -7.83 -1.71 -3.66
CA GLU A 73 -8.96 -2.46 -4.21
C GLU A 73 -9.74 -3.18 -3.10
N TYR A 74 -9.04 -3.81 -2.15
CA TYR A 74 -9.69 -4.42 -1.00
C TYR A 74 -10.45 -3.40 -0.16
N LEU A 75 -9.82 -2.29 0.20
CA LEU A 75 -10.43 -1.22 1.00
C LEU A 75 -11.64 -0.59 0.29
N ASP A 76 -11.56 -0.39 -1.03
CA ASP A 76 -12.66 0.11 -1.84
C ASP A 76 -13.88 -0.82 -1.84
N GLY A 77 -13.63 -2.13 -1.80
CA GLY A 77 -14.68 -3.15 -1.75
C GLY A 77 -15.35 -3.32 -0.37
N VAL A 78 -14.67 -2.98 0.72
CA VAL A 78 -15.18 -3.21 2.09
C VAL A 78 -15.68 -1.96 2.79
N PHE A 79 -15.28 -0.77 2.34
CA PHE A 79 -15.75 0.50 2.91
C PHE A 79 -16.65 1.25 1.93
N ASP A 80 -17.72 1.84 2.47
CA ASP A 80 -18.60 2.74 1.74
C ASP A 80 -17.84 4.02 1.30
N GLY A 81 -18.45 4.80 0.41
CA GLY A 81 -17.90 6.06 -0.06
C GLY A 81 -17.64 6.07 -1.57
N PRO A 82 -16.85 7.02 -2.08
CA PRO A 82 -16.51 7.10 -3.50
C PRO A 82 -15.85 5.83 -4.01
N SER A 83 -16.21 5.36 -5.21
CA SER A 83 -15.50 4.24 -5.85
C SER A 83 -14.12 4.71 -6.31
N LEU A 84 -13.08 4.06 -5.80
CA LEU A 84 -11.68 4.36 -6.13
C LEU A 84 -11.14 3.46 -7.25
N THR A 85 -11.74 2.28 -7.42
CA THR A 85 -11.26 1.25 -8.37
C THR A 85 -12.21 1.02 -9.55
N GLY A 86 -13.33 1.74 -9.57
CA GLY A 86 -14.31 1.74 -10.66
C GLY A 86 -15.49 0.82 -10.43
N ALA A 87 -16.69 1.31 -10.76
CA ALA A 87 -17.96 0.59 -10.60
C ALA A 87 -18.26 -0.36 -11.76
N SER A 88 -17.86 -0.02 -12.99
CA SER A 88 -18.09 -0.82 -14.18
C SER A 88 -16.83 -1.58 -14.64
N PRO A 89 -16.96 -2.66 -15.41
CA PRO A 89 -15.79 -3.35 -16.00
C PRO A 89 -14.88 -2.42 -16.79
N LYS A 90 -15.46 -1.48 -17.53
CA LYS A 90 -14.69 -0.48 -18.30
C LYS A 90 -13.90 0.45 -17.39
N GLU A 91 -14.53 1.00 -16.35
CA GLU A 91 -13.86 1.88 -15.39
C GLU A 91 -12.73 1.15 -14.69
N ARG A 92 -12.98 -0.05 -14.18
CA ARG A 92 -11.93 -0.87 -13.54
C ARG A 92 -10.74 -1.11 -14.46
N ALA A 93 -11.00 -1.45 -15.73
CA ALA A 93 -9.94 -1.69 -16.69
C ALA A 93 -9.12 -0.42 -16.99
N VAL A 94 -9.77 0.73 -17.14
CA VAL A 94 -9.09 2.02 -17.36
C VAL A 94 -8.27 2.43 -16.15
N ILE A 95 -8.82 2.32 -14.94
CA ILE A 95 -8.13 2.65 -13.69
C ILE A 95 -6.91 1.72 -13.50
N ALA A 96 -7.08 0.41 -13.67
CA ALA A 96 -5.97 -0.54 -13.58
C ALA A 96 -4.86 -0.23 -14.60
N MET A 97 -5.22 0.09 -15.85
CA MET A 97 -4.26 0.50 -16.87
C MET A 97 -3.48 1.76 -16.45
N MET A 98 -4.17 2.76 -15.90
CA MET A 98 -3.52 4.01 -15.44
C MET A 98 -2.63 3.78 -14.22
N ASN A 99 -3.05 2.92 -13.29
CA ASN A 99 -2.21 2.53 -12.15
C ASN A 99 -0.90 1.86 -12.61
N ILE A 100 -0.97 0.91 -13.55
CA ILE A 100 0.21 0.26 -14.11
C ILE A 100 1.13 1.28 -14.79
N ARG A 101 0.57 2.21 -15.56
CA ARG A 101 1.36 3.28 -16.20
C ARG A 101 2.06 4.18 -15.18
N ALA A 102 1.35 4.60 -14.13
CA ALA A 102 1.92 5.43 -13.07
C ALA A 102 3.03 4.69 -12.31
N GLU A 103 2.84 3.42 -12.00
CA GLU A 103 3.84 2.62 -11.30
C GLU A 103 5.07 2.36 -12.15
N SER A 104 4.91 1.85 -13.38
CA SER A 104 6.04 1.52 -14.24
C SER A 104 6.76 2.75 -14.79
N GLY A 105 6.04 3.82 -15.09
CA GLY A 105 6.62 5.02 -15.70
C GLY A 105 7.15 6.05 -14.71
N LEU A 106 6.62 6.11 -13.49
CA LEU A 106 7.01 7.12 -12.50
C LEU A 106 7.51 6.49 -11.20
N MET A 107 6.66 5.73 -10.50
CA MET A 107 6.97 5.27 -9.14
C MET A 107 8.19 4.37 -9.09
N ASN A 108 8.31 3.43 -10.03
CA ASN A 108 9.47 2.54 -10.11
C ASN A 108 10.76 3.29 -10.46
N ALA A 109 10.69 4.30 -11.33
CA ALA A 109 11.83 5.13 -11.68
C ALA A 109 12.30 5.97 -10.49
N VAL A 110 11.36 6.60 -9.77
CA VAL A 110 11.67 7.37 -8.55
C VAL A 110 12.22 6.44 -7.46
N GLY A 111 11.61 5.27 -7.26
CA GLY A 111 12.09 4.27 -6.30
C GLY A 111 13.50 3.79 -6.62
N ALA A 112 13.78 3.45 -7.88
CA ALA A 112 15.12 3.05 -8.31
C ALA A 112 16.14 4.17 -8.07
N TYR A 113 15.82 5.41 -8.43
CA TYR A 113 16.69 6.56 -8.15
C TYR A 113 16.95 6.70 -6.64
N PHE A 114 15.90 6.62 -5.81
CA PHE A 114 16.01 6.76 -4.36
C PHE A 114 16.93 5.67 -3.76
N HIS A 115 16.72 4.41 -4.13
CA HIS A 115 17.54 3.30 -3.63
C HIS A 115 19.01 3.38 -4.07
N HIS A 116 19.30 3.94 -5.24
CA HIS A 116 20.67 4.12 -5.72
C HIS A 116 21.34 5.41 -5.22
N ALA A 117 20.58 6.45 -4.96
CA ALA A 117 21.08 7.76 -4.52
C ALA A 117 21.22 7.87 -2.99
N THR A 118 20.46 7.07 -2.23
CA THR A 118 20.50 7.10 -0.77
C THR A 118 21.19 5.87 -0.22
N ARG A 119 22.19 6.06 0.66
CA ARG A 119 22.85 4.95 1.33
C ARG A 119 21.97 4.45 2.47
N GLY A 120 21.58 3.17 2.45
CA GLY A 120 21.04 2.50 3.63
C GLY A 120 19.56 2.09 3.57
N LEU A 121 18.92 2.11 2.40
CA LEU A 121 17.59 1.48 2.25
C LEU A 121 17.63 0.23 1.39
#